data_c7945560e05ce28a6c2cd77980de53b8
#
_entry.id   c7945560e05ce28a6c2cd77980de53b8
#
_cell.length_a   1.000
_cell.length_b   1.000
_cell.length_c   1.000
_cell.angle_alpha   90.00
_cell.angle_beta   90.00
_cell.angle_gamma   90.00
#
_symmetry.space_group_name_H-M   'P 1'
#
loop_
_entity.id
_entity.type
_entity.pdbx_description
1 polymer ?
#
loop_
_entity_poly.entity_id
_entity_poly.type
_entity_poly.pdbx_seq_one_letter_code
_entity_poly.pdbx_strand_id
1 'polypeptide(L)'
;MKLFKSLLIAPATLGLLAPMSASATEVNLNEISNYSDVESIEFTNSFDNNDSTLNQLLAGGEGLVDDSHDGGFSQTTTASFSTDFYLGSEDSSYNETSGTGTATDNDFDDDLNATYSFQIDLNTSFTGEDSLDISLDAGNSGAPGTAEFDGNGGGDGLSVDGVAYTFPVGGATLFVGDNSDGSALYTTACVYGGPSNTLDDCANVNAGFTGGDVAAGASYDFGNGFTAATGMQTSNTGVLTEESLDSYGINAAYTGENYGVSLTYGITESSVTEEDAATAINAYYTPDSFPSISVGYEIVDLGGAVSTADEKESFFVGLTWDEVGPGSAGVALGYSDVVEGTDEEYMYEAYYEYPVNDGMTITPLVFVKESATTGVDDTTGVMVKTSFSF
;
A
#
# COMPACT_ATOMS: atom_id res chain seq x y z
N MET A 1 -18.99 7.22 -26.74
CA MET A 1 -18.60 8.40 -27.57
C MET A 1 -18.44 9.69 -26.77
N LYS A 2 -19.01 9.85 -25.59
CA LYS A 2 -18.80 11.00 -24.67
C LYS A 2 -17.42 10.96 -24.02
N LEU A 3 -16.99 9.77 -23.56
CA LEU A 3 -15.67 9.56 -22.90
C LEU A 3 -14.49 9.98 -23.80
N PHE A 4 -14.55 9.69 -25.10
CA PHE A 4 -13.51 10.14 -26.04
C PHE A 4 -13.35 11.66 -26.13
N LYS A 5 -14.41 12.43 -25.81
CA LYS A 5 -14.33 13.89 -25.74
C LYS A 5 -13.68 14.35 -24.42
N SER A 6 -13.94 13.65 -23.31
CA SER A 6 -13.32 13.94 -22.01
C SER A 6 -11.83 13.56 -22.03
N LEU A 7 -11.48 12.41 -22.62
CA LEU A 7 -10.08 11.97 -22.76
C LEU A 7 -9.23 12.91 -23.62
N LEU A 8 -9.84 13.61 -24.62
CA LEU A 8 -9.14 14.60 -25.43
C LEU A 8 -8.95 15.95 -24.71
N ILE A 9 -9.71 16.21 -23.64
CA ILE A 9 -9.58 17.44 -22.85
C ILE A 9 -8.54 17.24 -21.72
N ALA A 10 -8.38 16.04 -21.18
CA ALA A 10 -7.43 15.74 -20.12
C ALA A 10 -5.96 16.10 -20.46
N PRO A 11 -5.43 15.82 -21.66
CA PRO A 11 -4.08 16.28 -22.03
C PRO A 11 -3.95 17.80 -22.14
N ALA A 12 -5.04 18.50 -22.47
CA ALA A 12 -5.02 19.96 -22.58
C ALA A 12 -5.05 20.65 -21.20
N THR A 13 -5.68 20.02 -20.21
CA THR A 13 -5.67 20.53 -18.82
C THR A 13 -4.36 20.21 -18.11
N LEU A 14 -3.74 19.04 -18.36
CA LEU A 14 -2.39 18.72 -17.90
C LEU A 14 -1.32 19.65 -18.50
N GLY A 15 -1.50 20.08 -19.76
CA GLY A 15 -0.63 21.08 -20.38
C GLY A 15 -0.74 22.47 -19.74
N LEU A 16 -1.83 22.78 -19.04
CA LEU A 16 -2.01 24.03 -18.30
C LEU A 16 -1.41 23.99 -16.88
N LEU A 17 -1.09 22.80 -16.37
CA LEU A 17 -0.37 22.56 -15.12
C LEU A 17 1.15 22.43 -15.34
N ALA A 18 1.63 22.57 -16.58
CA ALA A 18 3.07 22.73 -16.82
C ALA A 18 3.58 23.88 -15.95
N PRO A 19 4.67 23.70 -15.19
CA PRO A 19 5.16 24.71 -14.28
C PRO A 19 5.38 26.00 -15.05
N MET A 20 4.57 27.00 -14.78
CA MET A 20 4.96 28.37 -15.09
C MET A 20 6.26 28.55 -14.33
N SER A 21 7.36 28.63 -15.06
CA SER A 21 8.64 28.97 -14.46
C SER A 21 8.41 30.23 -13.64
N ALA A 22 8.27 30.07 -12.34
CA ALA A 22 8.37 31.16 -11.40
C ALA A 22 9.79 31.66 -11.57
N SER A 23 9.97 32.78 -12.32
CA SER A 23 11.19 33.52 -12.23
C SER A 23 11.24 34.03 -10.79
N ALA A 24 12.00 33.36 -9.97
CA ALA A 24 12.41 33.85 -8.68
C ALA A 24 13.21 35.12 -9.00
N THR A 25 12.58 36.27 -8.88
CA THR A 25 13.28 37.56 -8.77
C THR A 25 14.09 37.40 -7.46
N GLU A 26 15.42 37.34 -7.60
CA GLU A 26 16.29 37.46 -6.44
C GLU A 26 15.85 38.71 -5.68
N VAL A 27 15.26 38.52 -4.51
CA VAL A 27 14.96 39.60 -3.58
C VAL A 27 16.32 40.07 -3.07
N ASN A 28 16.78 41.21 -3.55
CA ASN A 28 18.00 41.83 -3.09
C ASN A 28 17.75 42.28 -1.63
N LEU A 29 18.21 41.49 -0.65
CA LEU A 29 18.08 41.78 0.77
C LEU A 29 18.67 43.09 1.21
N ASN A 30 19.48 43.75 0.36
CA ASN A 30 20.04 45.10 0.62
C ASN A 30 19.04 46.22 0.32
N GLU A 31 17.90 45.96 -0.29
CA GLU A 31 16.85 46.97 -0.53
C GLU A 31 15.78 47.00 0.58
N ILE A 32 15.82 46.06 1.55
CA ILE A 32 14.99 46.13 2.76
C ILE A 32 15.75 46.97 3.78
N SER A 33 15.70 48.28 3.62
CA SER A 33 16.43 49.24 4.43
C SER A 33 16.00 49.37 5.91
N ASN A 34 15.18 48.46 6.41
CA ASN A 34 14.72 48.45 7.81
C ASN A 34 15.01 47.15 8.56
N TYR A 35 15.88 46.28 8.00
CA TYR A 35 16.24 45.02 8.69
C TYR A 35 17.36 45.19 9.72
N SER A 36 17.97 46.38 9.79
CA SER A 36 19.05 46.66 10.72
C SER A 36 18.58 47.22 12.10
N ASP A 37 17.30 47.49 12.27
CA ASP A 37 16.73 48.01 13.50
C ASP A 37 15.71 47.09 14.21
N VAL A 38 15.70 45.80 13.82
CA VAL A 38 15.16 44.81 14.73
C VAL A 38 16.25 44.63 15.80
N GLU A 39 16.07 45.34 16.94
CA GLU A 39 16.76 44.97 18.17
C GLU A 39 16.71 43.48 18.26
N SER A 40 17.90 42.84 18.30
CA SER A 40 18.03 41.45 18.63
C SER A 40 17.17 41.28 19.88
N ILE A 41 16.02 40.66 19.73
CA ILE A 41 15.36 40.08 20.89
C ILE A 41 16.42 39.07 21.33
N GLU A 42 17.23 39.47 22.29
CA GLU A 42 17.96 38.54 23.09
C GLU A 42 16.90 37.60 23.62
N PHE A 43 16.77 36.45 22.98
CA PHE A 43 16.36 35.26 23.68
C PHE A 43 17.46 35.01 24.68
N THR A 44 17.50 35.89 25.70
CA THR A 44 18.32 35.71 26.85
C THR A 44 17.95 34.36 27.39
N ASN A 45 18.78 33.38 27.03
CA ASN A 45 19.30 32.39 27.95
C ASN A 45 18.36 31.95 29.08
N SER A 46 17.06 31.78 28.79
CA SER A 46 16.19 30.96 29.65
C SER A 46 16.62 29.48 29.60
N PHE A 47 17.54 29.16 28.70
CA PHE A 47 18.13 27.84 28.55
C PHE A 47 19.56 27.73 29.03
N ASP A 48 20.15 28.83 29.53
CA ASP A 48 21.50 28.86 30.09
C ASP A 48 21.48 28.75 31.63
N ASN A 49 20.50 28.08 32.19
CA ASN A 49 20.62 27.56 33.54
C ASN A 49 21.40 26.26 33.48
N ASN A 50 22.64 26.37 33.93
CA ASN A 50 23.56 25.28 34.22
C ASN A 50 23.05 24.36 35.35
N ASP A 51 21.82 23.88 35.23
CA ASP A 51 21.29 22.80 36.05
C ASP A 51 21.15 21.57 35.17
N SER A 52 22.20 20.78 35.18
CA SER A 52 22.34 19.52 34.43
C SER A 52 21.24 18.51 34.72
N THR A 53 20.35 18.79 35.65
CA THR A 53 19.18 17.95 35.96
C THR A 53 17.91 18.33 35.20
N LEU A 54 17.83 19.54 34.62
CA LEU A 54 16.65 19.96 33.83
C LEU A 54 16.78 19.69 32.34
N ASN A 55 18.01 19.56 31.81
CA ASN A 55 18.21 19.18 30.42
C ASN A 55 17.82 17.73 30.12
N GLN A 56 17.71 16.88 31.14
CA GLN A 56 17.24 15.49 31.00
C GLN A 56 15.73 15.36 30.81
N LEU A 57 14.95 16.42 31.11
CA LEU A 57 13.49 16.38 31.05
C LEU A 57 12.91 17.00 29.75
N LEU A 58 13.77 17.58 28.88
CA LEU A 58 13.36 18.26 27.65
C LEU A 58 13.84 17.58 26.37
N ALA A 59 14.61 16.49 26.50
CA ALA A 59 14.90 15.60 25.38
C ALA A 59 13.65 14.75 25.12
N GLY A 60 12.68 15.31 24.42
CA GLY A 60 11.55 14.54 23.92
C GLY A 60 12.03 13.49 22.93
N GLY A 61 11.95 12.21 23.30
CA GLY A 61 12.02 11.10 22.36
C GLY A 61 13.37 10.72 21.75
N GLU A 62 14.41 11.53 21.90
CA GLU A 62 15.75 11.09 21.55
C GLU A 62 16.29 10.28 22.72
N GLY A 63 16.44 8.96 22.53
CA GLY A 63 17.00 8.07 23.54
C GLY A 63 18.28 8.67 24.08
N LEU A 64 18.35 8.86 25.41
CA LEU A 64 19.54 9.31 26.11
C LEU A 64 20.66 8.31 25.88
N VAL A 65 21.52 8.60 24.92
CA VAL A 65 22.79 7.89 24.77
C VAL A 65 23.72 8.37 25.88
N ASP A 66 23.67 7.67 27.00
CA ASP A 66 24.81 7.65 27.92
C ASP A 66 25.66 6.46 27.53
N ASP A 67 26.87 6.69 27.03
CA ASP A 67 27.86 5.67 26.62
C ASP A 67 28.22 4.64 27.71
N SER A 68 27.49 4.65 28.82
CA SER A 68 27.72 3.80 30.01
C SER A 68 26.65 2.77 30.28
N HIS A 69 25.57 2.64 29.46
CA HIS A 69 24.53 1.64 29.67
C HIS A 69 24.66 0.46 28.67
N ASP A 70 25.32 -0.61 29.11
CA ASP A 70 25.12 -1.96 28.59
C ASP A 70 23.62 -2.31 28.76
N GLY A 71 22.85 -2.26 27.71
CA GLY A 71 21.40 -2.49 27.71
C GLY A 71 20.56 -1.23 27.49
N GLY A 72 21.11 -0.24 26.82
CA GLY A 72 20.45 1.01 26.52
C GLY A 72 19.27 0.83 25.56
N PHE A 73 18.25 1.55 25.87
CA PHE A 73 17.11 1.84 25.02
C PHE A 73 17.60 2.30 23.63
N SER A 74 16.82 2.02 22.59
CA SER A 74 17.06 2.44 21.22
C SER A 74 17.77 3.79 21.10
N GLN A 75 18.80 3.81 20.26
CA GLN A 75 19.54 5.03 19.99
C GLN A 75 18.81 5.99 19.07
N THR A 76 17.83 5.51 18.28
CA THR A 76 17.10 6.32 17.31
C THR A 76 15.68 5.79 17.10
N THR A 77 14.70 6.64 17.37
CA THR A 77 13.36 6.50 16.81
C THR A 77 13.29 7.42 15.61
N THR A 78 12.98 6.88 14.45
CA THR A 78 12.72 7.66 13.24
C THR A 78 11.22 7.80 13.05
N ALA A 79 10.79 8.91 12.49
CA ALA A 79 9.42 9.13 12.06
C ALA A 79 9.43 9.49 10.58
N SER A 80 8.58 8.86 9.81
CA SER A 80 8.29 9.21 8.43
C SER A 80 6.83 9.62 8.29
N PHE A 81 6.57 10.51 7.36
CA PHE A 81 5.24 11.01 7.08
C PHE A 81 4.97 10.87 5.60
N SER A 82 3.80 10.36 5.25
CA SER A 82 3.33 10.33 3.87
C SER A 82 1.91 10.87 3.78
N THR A 83 1.60 11.46 2.65
CA THR A 83 0.26 11.94 2.33
C THR A 83 0.01 11.75 0.86
N ASP A 84 -1.08 11.09 0.53
CA ASP A 84 -1.58 10.93 -0.82
C ASP A 84 -2.86 11.73 -1.01
N PHE A 85 -2.93 12.47 -2.10
CA PHE A 85 -4.15 13.10 -2.58
C PHE A 85 -4.60 12.37 -3.83
N TYR A 86 -5.86 11.97 -3.85
CA TYR A 86 -6.49 11.27 -4.95
C TYR A 86 -7.53 12.17 -5.61
N LEU A 87 -7.51 12.19 -6.93
CA LEU A 87 -8.51 12.86 -7.75
C LEU A 87 -8.91 11.90 -8.84
N GLY A 88 -10.19 11.56 -8.94
CA GLY A 88 -10.63 10.57 -9.91
C GLY A 88 -12.10 10.65 -10.23
N SER A 89 -12.43 10.07 -11.36
CA SER A 89 -13.78 9.87 -11.86
C SER A 89 -13.86 8.50 -12.50
N GLU A 90 -14.96 7.80 -12.30
CA GLU A 90 -15.26 6.55 -12.96
C GLU A 90 -16.64 6.62 -13.61
N ASP A 91 -16.76 5.97 -14.76
CA ASP A 91 -18.03 5.76 -15.46
C ASP A 91 -18.42 4.30 -15.24
N SER A 92 -19.45 4.08 -14.42
CA SER A 92 -20.01 2.76 -14.15
C SER A 92 -21.52 2.84 -14.17
N SER A 93 -22.19 2.10 -15.05
CA SER A 93 -23.63 2.01 -15.03
C SER A 93 -24.08 0.79 -14.25
N TYR A 94 -24.61 1.00 -13.06
CA TYR A 94 -25.26 -0.04 -12.27
C TYR A 94 -26.77 0.05 -12.41
N ASN A 95 -27.39 -0.89 -13.14
CA ASN A 95 -28.85 -1.02 -13.21
C ASN A 95 -29.35 -1.74 -11.96
N GLU A 96 -29.61 -1.02 -10.86
CA GLU A 96 -30.37 -1.59 -9.76
C GLU A 96 -31.80 -1.90 -10.20
N THR A 97 -32.07 -3.17 -10.45
CA THR A 97 -33.44 -3.66 -10.55
C THR A 97 -34.05 -3.68 -9.14
N SER A 98 -34.56 -2.52 -8.69
CA SER A 98 -35.40 -2.47 -7.51
C SER A 98 -36.55 -3.44 -7.73
N GLY A 99 -36.90 -4.29 -6.74
CA GLY A 99 -37.93 -5.34 -6.81
C GLY A 99 -39.35 -4.88 -7.15
N THR A 100 -39.55 -3.68 -7.67
CA THR A 100 -40.77 -3.07 -8.20
C THR A 100 -40.71 -2.77 -9.70
N GLY A 101 -39.65 -3.24 -10.41
CA GLY A 101 -39.63 -3.21 -11.89
C GLY A 101 -39.40 -1.85 -12.54
N THR A 102 -38.92 -0.88 -11.80
CA THR A 102 -38.45 0.37 -12.37
C THR A 102 -36.91 0.36 -12.27
N ALA A 103 -36.22 0.23 -13.40
CA ALA A 103 -34.77 0.49 -13.47
C ALA A 103 -34.61 1.96 -13.08
N THR A 104 -34.07 2.21 -11.91
CA THR A 104 -33.45 3.49 -11.59
C THR A 104 -32.03 3.41 -12.15
N ASP A 105 -31.81 4.13 -13.22
CA ASP A 105 -30.48 4.46 -13.73
C ASP A 105 -29.82 5.26 -12.60
N ASN A 106 -29.09 4.56 -11.74
CA ASN A 106 -28.15 5.19 -10.84
C ASN A 106 -26.86 5.35 -11.63
N ASP A 107 -26.90 6.28 -12.58
CA ASP A 107 -25.68 6.90 -13.09
C ASP A 107 -24.94 7.45 -11.87
N PHE A 108 -23.91 6.74 -11.39
CA PHE A 108 -22.81 7.37 -10.66
C PHE A 108 -22.01 8.14 -11.71
N ASP A 109 -22.69 9.15 -12.22
CA ASP A 109 -22.29 9.94 -13.34
C ASP A 109 -20.99 10.66 -13.01
N ASP A 110 -19.92 10.34 -13.77
CA ASP A 110 -18.80 11.22 -14.11
C ASP A 110 -18.37 12.23 -13.01
N ASP A 111 -18.83 12.04 -11.76
CA ASP A 111 -18.51 12.97 -10.69
C ASP A 111 -17.01 12.87 -10.36
N LEU A 112 -16.38 14.02 -10.39
CA LEU A 112 -14.98 14.13 -9.98
C LEU A 112 -14.90 14.12 -8.46
N ASN A 113 -14.34 13.07 -7.90
CA ASN A 113 -14.13 12.91 -6.47
C ASN A 113 -12.69 13.22 -6.08
N ALA A 114 -12.50 13.78 -4.90
CA ALA A 114 -11.21 14.08 -4.32
C ALA A 114 -11.15 13.55 -2.90
N THR A 115 -10.13 12.74 -2.62
CA THR A 115 -9.91 12.09 -1.32
C THR A 115 -8.45 12.19 -0.92
N TYR A 116 -8.12 11.78 0.30
CA TYR A 116 -6.74 11.74 0.78
C TYR A 116 -6.50 10.55 1.69
N SER A 117 -5.23 10.18 1.81
CA SER A 117 -4.68 9.33 2.86
C SER A 117 -3.51 10.03 3.52
N PHE A 118 -3.33 9.77 4.80
CA PHE A 118 -2.22 10.28 5.58
C PHE A 118 -1.70 9.17 6.49
N GLN A 119 -0.36 9.02 6.56
CA GLN A 119 0.28 8.00 7.39
C GLN A 119 1.49 8.57 8.13
N ILE A 120 1.68 8.09 9.36
CA ILE A 120 2.86 8.32 10.18
C ILE A 120 3.41 6.97 10.57
N ASP A 121 4.67 6.70 10.22
CA ASP A 121 5.38 5.50 10.66
C ASP A 121 6.46 5.88 11.66
N LEU A 122 6.43 5.23 12.81
CA LEU A 122 7.45 5.33 13.84
C LEU A 122 8.25 4.03 13.86
N ASN A 123 9.55 4.13 13.62
CA ASN A 123 10.46 2.99 13.65
C ASN A 123 11.46 3.17 14.78
N THR A 124 11.60 2.16 15.63
CA THR A 124 12.48 2.17 16.80
C THR A 124 13.23 0.86 16.92
N SER A 125 14.55 0.90 17.11
CA SER A 125 15.36 -0.26 17.43
C SER A 125 15.86 -0.21 18.87
N PHE A 126 15.86 -1.32 19.58
CA PHE A 126 16.38 -1.45 20.95
C PHE A 126 17.78 -2.06 20.99
N THR A 127 18.11 -2.87 20.00
CA THR A 127 19.38 -3.61 19.93
C THR A 127 20.24 -3.19 18.73
N GLY A 128 19.67 -2.45 17.79
CA GLY A 128 20.30 -2.12 16.51
C GLY A 128 20.10 -3.18 15.41
N GLU A 129 19.52 -4.34 15.78
CA GLU A 129 19.23 -5.45 14.84
C GLU A 129 17.72 -5.80 14.83
N ASP A 130 16.94 -5.16 15.65
CA ASP A 130 15.49 -5.31 15.79
C ASP A 130 14.75 -4.05 15.30
N SER A 131 13.45 -4.16 15.12
CA SER A 131 12.58 -3.05 14.76
C SER A 131 11.26 -3.15 15.49
N LEU A 132 10.85 -2.08 16.17
CA LEU A 132 9.48 -1.85 16.59
C LEU A 132 8.90 -0.80 15.67
N ASP A 133 7.90 -1.19 14.90
CA ASP A 133 7.20 -0.38 13.94
C ASP A 133 5.79 -0.08 14.46
N ILE A 134 5.40 1.20 14.44
CA ILE A 134 4.07 1.67 14.82
C ILE A 134 3.57 2.56 13.70
N SER A 135 2.49 2.15 13.05
CA SER A 135 1.85 2.90 11.99
C SER A 135 0.57 3.57 12.49
N LEU A 136 0.38 4.81 12.12
CA LEU A 136 -0.81 5.63 12.41
C LEU A 136 -1.34 6.19 11.11
N ASP A 137 -2.61 6.05 10.87
CA ASP A 137 -3.24 6.50 9.64
C ASP A 137 -4.50 7.35 9.85
N ALA A 138 -4.87 8.06 8.81
CA ALA A 138 -6.15 8.73 8.65
C ALA A 138 -6.45 8.95 7.17
N GLY A 139 -7.70 9.01 6.79
CA GLY A 139 -8.06 9.28 5.41
C GLY A 139 -9.56 9.14 5.14
N ASN A 140 -9.99 9.65 4.02
CA ASN A 140 -11.35 9.54 3.54
C ASN A 140 -11.42 8.89 2.14
N SER A 141 -10.46 8.03 1.83
CA SER A 141 -10.42 7.26 0.59
C SER A 141 -11.63 6.31 0.44
N GLY A 142 -11.82 5.77 -0.74
CA GLY A 142 -12.92 4.84 -1.05
C GLY A 142 -14.17 5.49 -1.65
N ALA A 143 -14.11 6.79 -2.00
CA ALA A 143 -15.16 7.39 -2.81
C ALA A 143 -15.13 6.83 -4.25
N PRO A 144 -16.27 6.71 -4.94
CA PRO A 144 -16.30 6.35 -6.36
C PRO A 144 -15.32 7.20 -7.16
N GLY A 145 -14.62 6.57 -8.12
CA GLY A 145 -13.58 7.25 -8.90
C GLY A 145 -12.24 7.43 -8.20
N THR A 146 -12.09 7.03 -6.93
CA THR A 146 -10.80 6.97 -6.23
C THR A 146 -10.59 5.65 -5.48
N ALA A 147 -11.56 4.74 -5.53
CA ALA A 147 -11.55 3.48 -4.78
C ALA A 147 -10.44 2.50 -5.22
N GLU A 148 -10.03 2.58 -6.50
CA GLU A 148 -8.93 1.76 -7.01
C GLU A 148 -7.55 2.25 -6.56
N PHE A 149 -7.43 3.41 -5.95
CA PHE A 149 -6.24 3.73 -5.18
C PHE A 149 -6.46 3.24 -3.75
N ASP A 150 -5.76 2.23 -3.33
CA ASP A 150 -5.82 1.65 -2.00
C ASP A 150 -5.40 2.67 -0.92
N GLY A 151 -6.32 3.55 -0.59
CA GLY A 151 -6.11 4.64 0.34
C GLY A 151 -6.91 4.45 1.63
N ASN A 152 -6.39 4.97 2.74
CA ASN A 152 -7.02 4.88 4.06
C ASN A 152 -8.43 5.49 4.07
N GLY A 153 -9.44 4.68 4.34
CA GLY A 153 -10.86 5.04 4.29
C GLY A 153 -11.54 5.15 5.67
N GLY A 154 -10.80 5.06 6.76
CA GLY A 154 -11.32 5.02 8.13
C GLY A 154 -11.94 6.32 8.66
N GLY A 155 -11.93 7.39 7.88
CA GLY A 155 -12.39 8.72 8.24
C GLY A 155 -11.24 9.65 8.66
N ASP A 156 -11.57 10.90 9.01
CA ASP A 156 -10.57 11.93 9.34
C ASP A 156 -9.90 11.74 10.72
N GLY A 157 -10.25 10.68 11.44
CA GLY A 157 -9.70 10.38 12.76
C GLY A 157 -8.39 9.61 12.64
N LEU A 158 -7.31 10.11 13.26
CA LEU A 158 -6.06 9.37 13.37
C LEU A 158 -6.27 8.10 14.21
N SER A 159 -5.92 6.95 13.67
CA SER A 159 -6.02 5.63 14.30
C SER A 159 -4.69 4.90 14.27
N VAL A 160 -4.55 3.87 15.11
CA VAL A 160 -3.42 2.94 15.02
C VAL A 160 -3.73 1.98 13.90
N ASP A 161 -2.88 1.95 12.90
CA ASP A 161 -2.96 1.06 11.76
C ASP A 161 -2.26 -0.28 12.06
N GLY A 162 -1.13 -0.25 12.75
CA GLY A 162 -0.43 -1.46 13.16
C GLY A 162 0.67 -1.22 14.19
N VAL A 163 0.97 -2.28 14.94
CA VAL A 163 2.13 -2.34 15.84
C VAL A 163 2.83 -3.66 15.65
N ALA A 164 4.05 -3.66 15.15
CA ALA A 164 4.82 -4.88 14.89
C ALA A 164 6.23 -4.80 15.48
N TYR A 165 6.70 -5.90 16.06
CA TYR A 165 8.07 -6.03 16.53
C TYR A 165 8.78 -7.17 15.80
N THR A 166 9.82 -6.83 15.08
CA THR A 166 10.64 -7.75 14.28
C THR A 166 12.03 -7.87 14.87
N PHE A 167 12.53 -9.07 15.06
CA PHE A 167 13.81 -9.32 15.71
C PHE A 167 14.51 -10.59 15.20
N PRO A 168 15.86 -10.61 15.16
CA PRO A 168 16.62 -11.78 14.76
C PRO A 168 16.74 -12.81 15.89
N VAL A 169 16.65 -14.10 15.56
CA VAL A 169 16.95 -15.22 16.45
C VAL A 169 17.83 -16.24 15.73
N GLY A 170 19.11 -16.21 16.01
CA GLY A 170 20.09 -17.02 15.27
C GLY A 170 20.19 -16.57 13.81
N GLY A 171 19.77 -17.41 12.88
CA GLY A 171 19.73 -17.07 11.44
C GLY A 171 18.32 -16.78 10.93
N ALA A 172 17.32 -16.79 11.80
CA ALA A 172 15.93 -16.52 11.46
C ALA A 172 15.55 -15.09 11.87
N THR A 173 14.59 -14.51 11.15
CA THR A 173 13.88 -13.30 11.53
C THR A 173 12.50 -13.69 12.04
N LEU A 174 12.11 -13.18 13.21
CA LEU A 174 10.81 -13.39 13.81
C LEU A 174 10.07 -12.06 13.89
N PHE A 175 8.74 -12.09 13.81
CA PHE A 175 7.91 -10.95 14.15
C PHE A 175 6.70 -11.35 14.99
N VAL A 176 6.19 -10.39 15.72
CA VAL A 176 4.90 -10.43 16.41
C VAL A 176 4.26 -9.06 16.28
N GLY A 177 2.95 -9.01 16.09
CA GLY A 177 2.26 -7.74 15.91
C GLY A 177 0.78 -7.80 16.30
N ASP A 178 0.18 -6.63 16.32
CA ASP A 178 -1.26 -6.39 16.48
C ASP A 178 -1.68 -5.44 15.36
N ASN A 179 -2.84 -5.64 14.76
CA ASN A 179 -3.24 -4.99 13.50
C ASN A 179 -2.16 -5.19 12.42
N SER A 180 -1.71 -6.41 12.26
CA SER A 180 -0.58 -6.76 11.40
C SER A 180 -0.89 -8.00 10.58
N ASP A 181 -0.26 -8.11 9.43
CA ASP A 181 -0.44 -9.22 8.52
C ASP A 181 0.35 -10.44 8.96
N GLY A 182 -0.30 -11.59 9.07
CA GLY A 182 0.38 -12.83 9.37
C GLY A 182 1.42 -13.23 8.32
N SER A 183 1.26 -12.75 7.11
CA SER A 183 2.19 -12.95 5.97
C SER A 183 3.30 -11.90 5.86
N ALA A 184 3.48 -11.00 6.83
CA ALA A 184 4.41 -9.87 6.77
C ALA A 184 5.87 -10.22 6.41
N LEU A 185 6.31 -11.45 6.69
CA LEU A 185 7.65 -11.93 6.33
C LEU A 185 7.69 -12.76 5.05
N TYR A 186 6.60 -12.86 4.30
CA TYR A 186 6.57 -13.58 3.03
C TYR A 186 7.28 -12.78 1.93
N THR A 187 7.79 -13.49 0.95
CA THR A 187 8.37 -12.90 -0.25
C THR A 187 7.50 -13.26 -1.44
N THR A 188 6.76 -12.28 -1.97
CA THR A 188 6.04 -12.42 -3.24
C THR A 188 6.95 -11.99 -4.37
N ALA A 189 7.19 -12.90 -5.35
CA ALA A 189 8.04 -12.61 -6.49
C ALA A 189 7.27 -11.78 -7.54
N CYS A 190 7.11 -10.50 -7.27
CA CYS A 190 6.51 -9.51 -8.15
C CYS A 190 7.33 -8.22 -8.10
N VAL A 191 7.50 -7.56 -9.26
CA VAL A 191 8.17 -6.26 -9.39
C VAL A 191 7.25 -5.23 -10.06
N TYR A 192 6.00 -5.58 -10.28
CA TYR A 192 4.99 -4.65 -10.75
C TYR A 192 4.55 -3.77 -9.58
N GLY A 193 4.59 -2.48 -9.76
CA GLY A 193 4.20 -1.49 -8.75
C GLY A 193 3.02 -0.63 -9.24
N GLY A 194 1.98 -1.27 -9.79
CA GLY A 194 0.77 -0.57 -10.21
C GLY A 194 0.00 0.00 -9.02
N PRO A 195 -0.68 1.13 -9.22
CA PRO A 195 -1.34 1.83 -8.12
C PRO A 195 -2.76 1.34 -7.82
N SER A 196 -3.29 0.34 -8.53
CA SER A 196 -4.67 -0.11 -8.34
C SER A 196 -4.78 -1.25 -7.33
N ASN A 197 -5.73 -1.14 -6.43
CA ASN A 197 -6.04 -2.15 -5.41
C ASN A 197 -6.42 -3.53 -5.98
N THR A 198 -6.95 -3.59 -7.21
CA THR A 198 -7.35 -4.87 -7.82
C THR A 198 -6.14 -5.68 -8.33
N LEU A 199 -5.02 -5.03 -8.69
CA LEU A 199 -3.89 -5.67 -9.37
C LEU A 199 -2.54 -5.59 -8.62
N ASP A 200 -2.45 -4.87 -7.52
CA ASP A 200 -1.20 -4.64 -6.76
C ASP A 200 -0.66 -5.91 -6.07
N ASP A 201 -1.53 -6.82 -5.66
CA ASP A 201 -1.16 -8.11 -5.06
C ASP A 201 -0.53 -9.11 -6.04
N CYS A 202 -0.49 -8.79 -7.33
CA CYS A 202 0.01 -9.72 -8.36
C CYS A 202 -0.67 -11.09 -8.33
N ALA A 203 -1.98 -11.15 -8.06
CA ALA A 203 -2.77 -12.36 -7.83
C ALA A 203 -2.25 -13.26 -6.69
N ASN A 204 -1.79 -12.68 -5.59
CA ASN A 204 -1.51 -13.37 -4.33
C ASN A 204 -2.44 -12.82 -3.23
N VAL A 205 -3.72 -12.87 -3.49
CA VAL A 205 -4.77 -12.15 -2.74
C VAL A 205 -5.11 -12.85 -1.43
N ASN A 206 -5.17 -14.19 -1.45
CA ASN A 206 -5.66 -15.00 -0.32
C ASN A 206 -4.54 -15.81 0.36
N ALA A 207 -3.55 -16.29 -0.41
CA ALA A 207 -2.46 -17.06 0.17
C ALA A 207 -1.50 -16.20 1.01
N GLY A 208 -1.38 -14.91 0.65
CA GLY A 208 -0.74 -13.89 1.46
C GLY A 208 -1.75 -13.19 2.37
N PHE A 209 -2.32 -13.91 3.32
CA PHE A 209 -3.37 -13.42 4.20
C PHE A 209 -2.97 -12.16 4.99
N THR A 210 -3.88 -11.19 5.04
CA THR A 210 -3.70 -9.85 5.59
C THR A 210 -4.83 -9.48 6.58
N GLY A 211 -4.69 -8.36 7.28
CA GLY A 211 -5.74 -7.78 8.09
C GLY A 211 -6.05 -8.53 9.39
N GLY A 212 -5.07 -9.23 9.97
CA GLY A 212 -5.23 -9.89 11.25
C GLY A 212 -5.11 -8.95 12.44
N ASP A 213 -5.87 -9.23 13.54
CA ASP A 213 -5.69 -8.50 14.79
C ASP A 213 -4.32 -8.84 15.42
N VAL A 214 -4.09 -10.11 15.74
CA VAL A 214 -2.82 -10.60 16.28
C VAL A 214 -2.10 -11.42 15.23
N ALA A 215 -0.85 -11.09 14.96
CA ALA A 215 -0.03 -11.79 13.99
C ALA A 215 1.34 -12.21 14.54
N ALA A 216 1.87 -13.28 14.01
CA ALA A 216 3.22 -13.74 14.29
C ALA A 216 3.79 -14.52 13.11
N GLY A 217 5.11 -14.47 12.93
CA GLY A 217 5.76 -15.20 11.84
C GLY A 217 7.25 -15.36 12.03
N ALA A 218 7.82 -16.15 11.15
CA ALA A 218 9.24 -16.39 11.09
C ALA A 218 9.68 -16.54 9.62
N SER A 219 10.84 -16.00 9.29
CA SER A 219 11.51 -16.22 8.00
C SER A 219 12.94 -16.66 8.19
N TYR A 220 13.48 -17.34 7.18
CA TYR A 220 14.87 -17.78 7.15
C TYR A 220 15.44 -17.56 5.75
N ASP A 221 16.58 -16.86 5.70
CA ASP A 221 17.38 -16.72 4.48
C ASP A 221 18.44 -17.83 4.43
N PHE A 222 18.31 -18.75 3.47
CA PHE A 222 19.26 -19.84 3.24
C PHE A 222 20.51 -19.39 2.49
N GLY A 223 20.55 -18.12 2.07
CA GLY A 223 21.54 -17.57 1.16
C GLY A 223 21.30 -17.96 -0.30
N ASN A 224 22.08 -17.34 -1.19
CA ASN A 224 21.98 -17.54 -2.64
C ASN A 224 20.58 -17.23 -3.21
N GLY A 225 19.84 -16.36 -2.57
CA GLY A 225 18.51 -15.91 -3.00
C GLY A 225 17.33 -16.79 -2.55
N PHE A 226 17.56 -17.86 -1.80
CA PHE A 226 16.48 -18.71 -1.28
C PHE A 226 16.01 -18.24 0.10
N THR A 227 14.70 -18.02 0.23
CA THR A 227 14.02 -17.71 1.49
C THR A 227 12.86 -18.67 1.74
N ALA A 228 12.54 -18.89 3.02
CA ALA A 228 11.29 -19.53 3.41
C ALA A 228 10.73 -18.79 4.62
N ALA A 229 9.40 -18.69 4.70
CA ALA A 229 8.70 -18.07 5.79
C ALA A 229 7.46 -18.85 6.18
N THR A 230 7.01 -18.64 7.41
CA THR A 230 5.72 -19.09 7.91
C THR A 230 5.10 -17.97 8.73
N GLY A 231 3.78 -17.91 8.76
CA GLY A 231 3.06 -16.91 9.50
C GLY A 231 1.69 -17.38 9.92
N MET A 232 1.13 -16.65 10.84
CA MET A 232 -0.23 -16.85 11.35
C MET A 232 -0.84 -15.51 11.74
N GLN A 233 -2.16 -15.46 11.71
CA GLN A 233 -2.93 -14.37 12.28
C GLN A 233 -4.22 -14.90 12.89
N THR A 234 -4.76 -14.19 13.86
CA THR A 234 -5.95 -14.58 14.61
C THR A 234 -6.61 -13.35 15.20
N SER A 235 -7.85 -13.45 15.61
CA SER A 235 -8.50 -12.36 16.33
C SER A 235 -7.87 -12.14 17.71
N ASN A 236 -7.93 -10.91 18.23
CA ASN A 236 -7.37 -10.53 19.53
C ASN A 236 -8.17 -11.11 20.73
N THR A 237 -9.34 -11.68 20.48
CA THR A 237 -10.18 -12.35 21.47
C THR A 237 -10.31 -13.84 21.16
N GLY A 238 -9.85 -14.68 22.05
CA GLY A 238 -9.89 -16.14 21.84
C GLY A 238 -8.74 -16.64 20.96
N VAL A 239 -7.55 -16.05 21.10
CA VAL A 239 -6.36 -16.38 20.31
C VAL A 239 -6.15 -17.89 20.23
N LEU A 240 -6.15 -18.45 19.00
CA LEU A 240 -5.99 -19.87 18.69
C LEU A 240 -7.03 -20.78 19.39
N THR A 241 -8.25 -20.33 19.53
CA THR A 241 -9.37 -21.16 20.02
C THR A 241 -10.28 -21.54 18.86
N GLU A 242 -11.08 -22.61 19.03
CA GLU A 242 -12.05 -23.05 18.01
C GLU A 242 -13.11 -21.99 17.65
N GLU A 243 -13.24 -20.95 18.46
CA GLU A 243 -14.22 -19.87 18.24
C GLU A 243 -13.64 -18.67 17.49
N SER A 244 -12.31 -18.56 17.37
CA SER A 244 -11.67 -17.50 16.58
C SER A 244 -11.41 -17.97 15.16
N LEU A 245 -11.45 -17.04 14.22
CA LEU A 245 -11.05 -17.31 12.83
C LEU A 245 -9.54 -17.08 12.72
N ASP A 246 -8.83 -18.12 12.36
CA ASP A 246 -7.39 -18.14 12.26
C ASP A 246 -6.94 -18.26 10.81
N SER A 247 -5.79 -17.66 10.48
CA SER A 247 -5.11 -17.91 9.21
C SER A 247 -3.66 -18.31 9.47
N TYR A 248 -3.14 -19.23 8.69
CA TYR A 248 -1.76 -19.69 8.79
C TYR A 248 -1.24 -20.18 7.44
N GLY A 249 0.06 -20.05 7.24
CA GLY A 249 0.61 -20.45 5.96
C GLY A 249 2.13 -20.48 5.91
N ILE A 250 2.60 -20.78 4.72
CA ILE A 250 4.01 -20.88 4.40
C ILE A 250 4.30 -20.22 3.04
N ASN A 251 5.49 -19.69 2.94
CA ASN A 251 6.01 -19.11 1.70
C ASN A 251 7.41 -19.63 1.46
N ALA A 252 7.76 -19.85 0.19
CA ALA A 252 9.10 -20.14 -0.24
C ALA A 252 9.41 -19.35 -1.51
N ALA A 253 10.53 -18.66 -1.53
CA ALA A 253 10.90 -17.82 -2.66
C ALA A 253 12.36 -17.99 -3.07
N TYR A 254 12.61 -17.70 -4.32
CA TYR A 254 13.93 -17.51 -4.89
C TYR A 254 14.00 -16.14 -5.56
N THR A 255 14.97 -15.33 -5.15
CA THR A 255 15.27 -14.02 -5.74
C THR A 255 16.66 -14.06 -6.36
N GLY A 256 16.71 -14.07 -7.68
CA GLY A 256 17.95 -13.98 -8.46
C GLY A 256 18.24 -12.55 -8.89
N GLU A 257 19.32 -12.37 -9.69
CA GLU A 257 19.73 -11.06 -10.17
C GLU A 257 18.65 -10.41 -11.08
N ASN A 258 18.05 -11.20 -11.97
CA ASN A 258 17.12 -10.70 -12.99
C ASN A 258 15.77 -11.44 -12.97
N TYR A 259 15.55 -12.33 -12.04
CA TYR A 259 14.28 -13.07 -11.95
C TYR A 259 14.03 -13.55 -10.53
N GLY A 260 12.78 -13.73 -10.21
CA GLY A 260 12.35 -14.35 -8.97
C GLY A 260 11.15 -15.26 -9.19
N VAL A 261 10.96 -16.19 -8.26
CA VAL A 261 9.79 -17.09 -8.21
C VAL A 261 9.41 -17.27 -6.73
N SER A 262 8.13 -17.23 -6.42
CA SER A 262 7.61 -17.59 -5.10
C SER A 262 6.44 -18.54 -5.20
N LEU A 263 6.28 -19.34 -4.16
CA LEU A 263 5.14 -20.21 -3.91
C LEU A 263 4.64 -19.90 -2.51
N THR A 264 3.37 -19.54 -2.41
CA THR A 264 2.70 -19.25 -1.15
C THR A 264 1.54 -20.22 -0.97
N TYR A 265 1.37 -20.73 0.24
CA TYR A 265 0.23 -21.54 0.63
C TYR A 265 -0.34 -21.01 1.94
N GLY A 266 -1.60 -20.64 1.93
CA GLY A 266 -2.33 -20.10 3.07
C GLY A 266 -3.60 -20.92 3.33
N ILE A 267 -3.97 -21.02 4.59
CA ILE A 267 -5.25 -21.54 5.04
C ILE A 267 -5.90 -20.44 5.88
N THR A 268 -7.14 -20.13 5.57
CA THR A 268 -7.94 -19.15 6.31
C THR A 268 -9.25 -19.79 6.72
N GLU A 269 -9.56 -19.78 7.99
CA GLU A 269 -10.86 -20.20 8.49
C GLU A 269 -11.93 -19.19 8.06
N SER A 270 -12.83 -19.63 7.20
CA SER A 270 -13.98 -18.83 6.75
C SER A 270 -15.16 -18.91 7.72
N SER A 271 -15.18 -19.96 8.54
CA SER A 271 -16.09 -20.13 9.68
C SER A 271 -15.45 -21.09 10.68
N VAL A 272 -16.05 -21.25 11.87
CA VAL A 272 -15.59 -22.20 12.91
C VAL A 272 -15.56 -23.68 12.48
N THR A 273 -16.03 -24.01 11.30
CA THR A 273 -16.08 -25.39 10.76
C THR A 273 -15.58 -25.51 9.34
N GLU A 274 -15.17 -24.43 8.71
CA GLU A 274 -14.83 -24.37 7.29
C GLU A 274 -13.55 -23.56 7.09
N GLU A 275 -12.65 -24.10 6.27
CA GLU A 275 -11.35 -23.53 5.97
C GLU A 275 -11.21 -23.38 4.45
N ASP A 276 -10.74 -22.23 4.00
CA ASP A 276 -10.36 -21.99 2.61
C ASP A 276 -8.84 -22.17 2.47
N ALA A 277 -8.42 -22.88 1.43
CA ALA A 277 -7.00 -23.16 1.20
C ALA A 277 -6.53 -22.50 -0.12
N ALA A 278 -5.67 -21.51 0.00
CA ALA A 278 -5.13 -20.74 -1.13
C ALA A 278 -3.72 -21.20 -1.49
N THR A 279 -3.44 -21.28 -2.79
CA THR A 279 -2.10 -21.54 -3.33
C THR A 279 -1.80 -20.53 -4.41
N ALA A 280 -0.78 -19.69 -4.20
CA ALA A 280 -0.33 -18.70 -5.17
C ALA A 280 1.09 -19.00 -5.68
N ILE A 281 1.29 -18.79 -6.97
CA ILE A 281 2.59 -18.79 -7.61
C ILE A 281 2.82 -17.46 -8.30
N ASN A 282 3.95 -16.81 -7.98
CA ASN A 282 4.35 -15.56 -8.59
C ASN A 282 5.74 -15.68 -9.20
N ALA A 283 5.98 -14.95 -10.27
CA ALA A 283 7.30 -14.87 -10.88
C ALA A 283 7.50 -13.51 -11.56
N TYR A 284 8.74 -13.07 -11.60
CA TYR A 284 9.14 -11.91 -12.39
C TYR A 284 10.41 -12.15 -13.17
N TYR A 285 10.59 -11.36 -14.22
CA TYR A 285 11.83 -11.27 -14.99
C TYR A 285 12.12 -9.84 -15.39
N THR A 286 13.33 -9.35 -15.05
CA THR A 286 13.81 -7.97 -15.28
C THR A 286 14.98 -7.98 -16.28
N PRO A 287 14.71 -7.96 -17.60
CA PRO A 287 15.75 -7.95 -18.63
C PRO A 287 16.38 -6.54 -18.78
N ASP A 288 17.65 -6.47 -19.16
CA ASP A 288 18.41 -5.22 -19.32
C ASP A 288 17.83 -4.22 -20.35
N SER A 289 17.02 -4.65 -21.30
CA SER A 289 16.62 -3.85 -22.46
C SER A 289 15.12 -3.83 -22.78
N PHE A 290 14.32 -4.52 -21.97
CA PHE A 290 12.87 -4.64 -22.14
C PHE A 290 12.18 -4.33 -20.81
N PRO A 291 10.86 -4.09 -20.81
CA PRO A 291 10.15 -3.94 -19.55
C PRO A 291 10.32 -5.16 -18.66
N SER A 292 10.30 -4.95 -17.37
CA SER A 292 10.14 -6.02 -16.40
C SER A 292 8.77 -6.65 -16.55
N ILE A 293 8.70 -7.98 -16.40
CA ILE A 293 7.47 -8.76 -16.53
C ILE A 293 7.20 -9.41 -15.19
N SER A 294 6.01 -9.22 -14.65
CA SER A 294 5.52 -9.96 -13.49
C SER A 294 4.28 -10.76 -13.86
N VAL A 295 4.18 -11.96 -13.32
CA VAL A 295 3.03 -12.86 -13.50
C VAL A 295 2.64 -13.48 -12.18
N GLY A 296 1.35 -13.69 -11.95
CA GLY A 296 0.82 -14.35 -10.78
C GLY A 296 -0.42 -15.17 -11.10
N TYR A 297 -0.61 -16.23 -10.35
CA TYR A 297 -1.80 -17.05 -10.39
C TYR A 297 -2.06 -17.64 -9.01
N GLU A 298 -3.29 -17.53 -8.58
CA GLU A 298 -3.76 -18.11 -7.33
C GLU A 298 -5.00 -18.97 -7.58
N ILE A 299 -5.10 -20.04 -6.84
CA ILE A 299 -6.29 -20.86 -6.73
C ILE A 299 -6.63 -21.06 -5.26
N VAL A 300 -7.90 -20.95 -4.93
CA VAL A 300 -8.44 -21.13 -3.58
C VAL A 300 -9.48 -22.22 -3.60
N ASP A 301 -9.23 -23.28 -2.86
CA ASP A 301 -10.22 -24.31 -2.52
C ASP A 301 -11.14 -23.74 -1.43
N LEU A 302 -12.43 -23.60 -1.71
CA LEU A 302 -13.44 -23.08 -0.79
C LEU A 302 -14.00 -24.21 0.08
N GLY A 303 -13.74 -24.16 1.38
CA GLY A 303 -14.15 -25.20 2.33
C GLY A 303 -15.63 -25.20 2.72
N GLY A 304 -16.38 -24.18 2.25
CA GLY A 304 -17.73 -23.91 2.74
C GLY A 304 -18.84 -24.69 2.04
N ALA A 305 -19.71 -25.34 2.80
CA ALA A 305 -20.94 -25.98 2.30
C ALA A 305 -22.01 -24.99 1.80
N VAL A 306 -21.75 -23.67 1.89
CA VAL A 306 -22.72 -22.61 1.55
C VAL A 306 -22.51 -22.09 0.12
N SER A 307 -21.33 -22.28 -0.45
CA SER A 307 -21.05 -21.93 -1.85
C SER A 307 -21.48 -23.06 -2.77
N THR A 308 -22.07 -22.71 -3.92
CA THR A 308 -22.32 -23.66 -5.02
C THR A 308 -21.06 -23.90 -5.87
N ALA A 309 -19.98 -23.19 -5.56
CA ALA A 309 -18.69 -23.27 -6.20
C ALA A 309 -17.66 -23.85 -5.21
N ASP A 310 -16.78 -24.66 -5.73
CA ASP A 310 -15.75 -25.34 -4.94
C ASP A 310 -14.42 -24.55 -4.95
N GLU A 311 -14.23 -23.67 -5.94
CA GLU A 311 -12.97 -22.94 -6.17
C GLU A 311 -13.20 -21.48 -6.57
N LYS A 312 -12.21 -20.63 -6.28
CA LYS A 312 -12.04 -19.31 -6.90
C LYS A 312 -10.59 -19.12 -7.33
N GLU A 313 -10.37 -18.26 -8.31
CA GLU A 313 -9.04 -18.02 -8.84
C GLU A 313 -8.75 -16.55 -9.08
N SER A 314 -7.46 -16.21 -9.08
CA SER A 314 -6.94 -14.89 -9.41
C SER A 314 -5.80 -15.04 -10.42
N PHE A 315 -5.70 -14.12 -11.34
CA PHE A 315 -4.67 -14.10 -12.38
C PHE A 315 -4.15 -12.68 -12.61
N PHE A 316 -2.84 -12.59 -12.85
CA PHE A 316 -2.18 -11.32 -13.07
C PHE A 316 -1.05 -11.42 -14.10
N VAL A 317 -0.91 -10.41 -14.95
CA VAL A 317 0.29 -10.12 -15.72
C VAL A 317 0.51 -8.62 -15.85
N GLY A 318 1.71 -8.16 -15.50
CA GLY A 318 2.10 -6.76 -15.56
C GLY A 318 3.45 -6.55 -16.25
N LEU A 319 3.60 -5.40 -16.88
CA LEU A 319 4.82 -4.92 -17.50
C LEU A 319 5.19 -3.57 -16.90
N THR A 320 6.45 -3.40 -16.48
CA THR A 320 6.96 -2.15 -15.91
C THR A 320 8.18 -1.68 -16.70
N TRP A 321 8.19 -0.41 -17.06
CA TRP A 321 9.34 0.30 -17.62
C TRP A 321 9.85 1.29 -16.59
N ASP A 322 11.04 1.06 -16.04
CA ASP A 322 11.63 1.89 -14.99
C ASP A 322 12.10 3.25 -15.51
N GLU A 323 12.44 3.34 -16.78
CA GLU A 323 12.97 4.55 -17.40
C GLU A 323 12.14 5.01 -18.61
N VAL A 324 11.03 5.71 -18.34
CA VAL A 324 10.21 6.38 -19.38
C VAL A 324 10.34 7.90 -19.21
N GLY A 325 11.39 8.47 -19.81
CA GLY A 325 11.74 9.87 -19.55
C GLY A 325 12.25 10.04 -18.13
N PRO A 326 11.66 10.92 -17.30
CA PRO A 326 12.06 11.10 -15.91
C PRO A 326 11.40 10.13 -14.94
N GLY A 327 10.46 9.32 -15.37
CA GLY A 327 9.64 8.47 -14.52
C GLY A 327 9.54 7.03 -14.99
N SER A 328 8.63 6.29 -14.41
CA SER A 328 8.32 4.90 -14.74
C SER A 328 6.90 4.77 -15.30
N ALA A 329 6.62 3.69 -16.01
CA ALA A 329 5.30 3.40 -16.53
C ALA A 329 4.98 1.92 -16.37
N GLY A 330 3.72 1.59 -16.20
CA GLY A 330 3.26 0.22 -16.16
C GLY A 330 1.95 0.02 -16.90
N VAL A 331 1.76 -1.22 -17.34
CA VAL A 331 0.49 -1.71 -17.84
C VAL A 331 0.27 -3.10 -17.29
N ALA A 332 -0.95 -3.41 -16.89
CA ALA A 332 -1.30 -4.73 -16.37
C ALA A 332 -2.69 -5.15 -16.82
N LEU A 333 -2.92 -6.43 -16.73
CA LEU A 333 -4.23 -7.05 -16.78
C LEU A 333 -4.30 -8.20 -15.78
N GLY A 334 -5.47 -8.43 -15.24
CA GLY A 334 -5.72 -9.53 -14.33
C GLY A 334 -7.17 -9.57 -13.90
N TYR A 335 -7.47 -10.51 -13.06
CA TYR A 335 -8.73 -10.61 -12.32
C TYR A 335 -8.45 -11.17 -10.93
N SER A 336 -9.32 -10.89 -9.99
CA SER A 336 -9.20 -11.30 -8.60
C SER A 336 -10.48 -11.99 -8.13
N ASP A 337 -10.32 -13.11 -7.43
CA ASP A 337 -11.41 -13.83 -6.73
C ASP A 337 -12.58 -14.28 -7.62
N VAL A 338 -12.29 -14.64 -8.87
CA VAL A 338 -13.31 -15.16 -9.80
C VAL A 338 -13.74 -16.56 -9.38
N VAL A 339 -15.02 -16.71 -9.09
CA VAL A 339 -15.60 -17.96 -8.59
C VAL A 339 -15.86 -18.93 -9.74
N GLU A 340 -15.58 -20.22 -9.53
CA GLU A 340 -15.79 -21.28 -10.50
C GLU A 340 -17.20 -21.24 -11.15
N GLY A 341 -17.24 -21.25 -12.47
CA GLY A 341 -18.48 -21.24 -13.24
C GLY A 341 -19.09 -19.86 -13.48
N THR A 342 -18.40 -18.81 -13.08
CA THR A 342 -18.68 -17.43 -13.51
C THR A 342 -17.73 -17.01 -14.63
N ASP A 343 -18.08 -15.97 -15.38
CA ASP A 343 -17.20 -15.39 -16.38
C ASP A 343 -16.12 -14.57 -15.66
N GLU A 344 -14.90 -14.53 -16.20
CA GLU A 344 -13.79 -13.72 -15.65
C GLU A 344 -14.10 -12.23 -15.86
N GLU A 345 -13.89 -11.42 -14.81
CA GLU A 345 -14.01 -9.97 -14.83
C GLU A 345 -12.59 -9.36 -14.91
N TYR A 346 -12.08 -9.20 -16.14
CA TYR A 346 -10.75 -8.65 -16.32
C TYR A 346 -10.71 -7.17 -15.98
N MET A 347 -9.64 -6.78 -15.29
CA MET A 347 -9.22 -5.40 -15.15
C MET A 347 -7.97 -5.16 -16.00
N TYR A 348 -7.96 -4.01 -16.66
CA TYR A 348 -6.84 -3.51 -17.45
C TYR A 348 -6.44 -2.16 -16.90
N GLU A 349 -5.17 -1.95 -16.64
CA GLU A 349 -4.68 -0.65 -16.19
C GLU A 349 -3.45 -0.19 -16.96
N ALA A 350 -3.26 1.14 -16.97
CA ALA A 350 -2.05 1.79 -17.42
C ALA A 350 -1.78 3.02 -16.55
N TYR A 351 -0.56 3.13 -16.04
CA TYR A 351 -0.14 4.25 -15.23
C TYR A 351 1.19 4.83 -15.68
N TYR A 352 1.46 6.04 -15.23
CA TYR A 352 2.76 6.68 -15.36
C TYR A 352 3.11 7.38 -14.05
N GLU A 353 4.22 7.02 -13.46
CA GLU A 353 4.73 7.62 -12.24
C GLU A 353 5.75 8.71 -12.57
N TYR A 354 5.41 9.96 -12.26
CA TYR A 354 6.24 11.12 -12.54
C TYR A 354 6.82 11.71 -11.25
N PRO A 355 8.13 11.56 -10.99
CA PRO A 355 8.78 12.21 -9.85
C PRO A 355 8.92 13.72 -10.15
N VAL A 356 8.24 14.54 -9.35
CA VAL A 356 8.36 16.01 -9.43
C VAL A 356 9.63 16.47 -8.74
N ASN A 357 9.93 15.87 -7.61
CA ASN A 357 11.15 16.04 -6.80
C ASN A 357 11.28 14.86 -5.83
N ASP A 358 12.31 14.88 -4.97
CA ASP A 358 12.62 13.79 -4.03
C ASP A 358 11.49 13.47 -3.03
N GLY A 359 10.58 14.38 -2.79
CA GLY A 359 9.47 14.20 -1.84
C GLY A 359 8.08 14.31 -2.47
N MET A 360 7.97 14.36 -3.81
CA MET A 360 6.67 14.50 -4.48
C MET A 360 6.62 13.72 -5.79
N THR A 361 5.60 12.88 -5.93
CA THR A 361 5.31 12.10 -7.15
C THR A 361 3.87 12.32 -7.60
N ILE A 362 3.63 12.33 -8.91
CA ILE A 362 2.29 12.39 -9.51
C ILE A 362 2.10 11.15 -10.38
N THR A 363 1.03 10.40 -10.11
CA THR A 363 0.73 9.13 -10.79
C THR A 363 -0.67 9.18 -11.42
N PRO A 364 -0.81 9.58 -12.70
CA PRO A 364 -2.02 9.34 -13.46
C PRO A 364 -2.20 7.84 -13.73
N LEU A 365 -3.43 7.37 -13.59
CA LEU A 365 -3.90 6.01 -13.83
C LEU A 365 -5.13 6.06 -14.73
N VAL A 366 -5.23 5.12 -15.65
CA VAL A 366 -6.45 4.81 -16.39
C VAL A 366 -6.71 3.31 -16.28
N PHE A 367 -7.96 2.94 -16.05
CA PHE A 367 -8.32 1.53 -15.96
C PHE A 367 -9.67 1.24 -16.60
N VAL A 368 -9.87 -0.02 -16.97
CA VAL A 368 -11.15 -0.60 -17.37
C VAL A 368 -11.33 -1.89 -16.58
N LYS A 369 -12.47 -2.05 -15.93
CA LYS A 369 -12.87 -3.25 -15.20
C LYS A 369 -14.12 -3.81 -15.83
N GLU A 370 -14.03 -5.02 -16.35
CA GLU A 370 -15.15 -5.72 -16.99
C GLU A 370 -16.21 -6.09 -15.95
N SER A 371 -17.45 -6.15 -16.38
CA SER A 371 -18.57 -6.62 -15.55
C SER A 371 -19.12 -7.92 -16.13
N ALA A 372 -19.08 -9.01 -15.36
CA ALA A 372 -19.73 -10.28 -15.72
C ALA A 372 -21.26 -10.20 -15.55
N THR A 373 -21.78 -9.14 -14.96
CA THR A 373 -23.22 -9.01 -14.73
C THR A 373 -23.95 -8.60 -16.00
N THR A 374 -24.85 -9.43 -16.49
CA THR A 374 -25.63 -9.13 -17.70
C THR A 374 -26.41 -7.83 -17.57
N GLY A 375 -26.12 -6.85 -18.43
CA GLY A 375 -26.79 -5.55 -18.47
C GLY A 375 -26.16 -4.50 -17.56
N VAL A 376 -25.01 -4.78 -17.00
CA VAL A 376 -24.11 -3.81 -16.36
C VAL A 376 -22.98 -3.53 -17.33
N ASP A 377 -22.66 -2.26 -17.56
CA ASP A 377 -21.57 -1.85 -18.43
C ASP A 377 -20.24 -1.97 -17.66
N ASP A 378 -19.12 -2.09 -18.39
CA ASP A 378 -17.79 -2.09 -17.81
C ASP A 378 -17.50 -0.75 -17.13
N THR A 379 -16.80 -0.80 -16.00
CA THR A 379 -16.34 0.41 -15.31
C THR A 379 -15.08 0.93 -15.98
N THR A 380 -15.05 2.21 -16.31
CA THR A 380 -13.85 2.89 -16.81
C THR A 380 -13.49 4.04 -15.89
N GLY A 381 -12.24 4.06 -15.39
CA GLY A 381 -11.78 5.10 -14.48
C GLY A 381 -10.56 5.87 -14.99
N VAL A 382 -10.50 7.13 -14.60
CA VAL A 382 -9.33 8.01 -14.77
C VAL A 382 -9.03 8.65 -13.44
N MET A 383 -7.84 8.42 -12.94
CA MET A 383 -7.41 8.86 -11.61
C MET A 383 -6.05 9.51 -11.63
N VAL A 384 -5.79 10.35 -10.66
CA VAL A 384 -4.45 10.93 -10.41
C VAL A 384 -4.17 10.87 -8.92
N LYS A 385 -3.09 10.20 -8.55
CA LYS A 385 -2.52 10.24 -7.20
C LYS A 385 -1.39 11.26 -7.16
N THR A 386 -1.36 12.08 -6.12
CA THR A 386 -0.21 12.95 -5.81
C THR A 386 0.31 12.56 -4.44
N SER A 387 1.49 11.98 -4.41
CA SER A 387 2.14 11.47 -3.21
C SER A 387 3.17 12.44 -2.68
N PHE A 388 3.19 12.64 -1.37
CA PHE A 388 4.20 13.41 -0.64
C PHE A 388 4.82 12.53 0.44
N SER A 389 6.16 12.55 0.54
CA SER A 389 6.92 11.84 1.58
C SER A 389 8.00 12.74 2.17
N PHE A 390 8.16 12.74 3.52
CA PHE A 390 9.13 13.60 4.23
C PHE A 390 9.42 13.10 5.65
#